data_a4e3a8fcc96c9c7aecd54c03bc2de21e
#
_entry.id   a4e3a8fcc96c9c7aecd54c03bc2de21e
#
_cell.length_a   1.000
_cell.length_b   1.000
_cell.length_c   1.000
_cell.angle_alpha   90.00
_cell.angle_beta   90.00
_cell.angle_gamma   90.00
#
_symmetry.space_group_name_H-M   'P 1'
#
loop_
_entity.id
_entity.type
_entity.pdbx_description
1 polymer ?
#
loop_
_entity_poly.entity_id
_entity_poly.type
_entity_poly.pdbx_seq_one_letter_code
_entity_poly.pdbx_strand_id
1 'polypeptide(L)'
;MKKLLFGLLMAVVAQTSFAQTLEKMQWFNEPEQWEIKDKTLSMFVTPQSDYWRISHYGFTVDDAPFYYSVYGGEFEAKVKITGDYKERFDQAGLMLRIDHENYIKAGIEFVDGKFNLSTVVTHKTSDWSVITLDKPVPYIWIKAVRRLDAVESSIPLMIRRI
;
A
#
# COMPACT_ATOMS: atom_id res chain seq x y z
N MET A 1 -14.18 24.86 -55.40
CA MET A 1 -13.48 24.90 -54.06
C MET A 1 -14.35 24.13 -53.03
N LYS A 2 -13.99 22.87 -52.74
CA LYS A 2 -14.72 22.06 -51.76
C LYS A 2 -14.07 22.27 -50.41
N LYS A 3 -14.80 22.80 -49.41
CA LYS A 3 -14.37 22.92 -48.03
C LYS A 3 -14.50 21.58 -47.35
N LEU A 4 -13.37 20.99 -46.92
CA LEU A 4 -13.32 19.80 -46.10
C LEU A 4 -13.53 20.21 -44.63
N LEU A 5 -14.64 19.75 -44.05
CA LEU A 5 -14.93 19.95 -42.62
C LEU A 5 -14.27 18.78 -41.86
N PHE A 6 -13.19 19.05 -41.12
CA PHE A 6 -12.58 18.07 -40.20
C PHE A 6 -13.39 18.11 -38.89
N GLY A 7 -14.19 17.09 -38.67
CA GLY A 7 -14.84 16.85 -37.36
C GLY A 7 -13.87 16.16 -36.44
N LEU A 8 -13.41 16.85 -35.40
CA LEU A 8 -12.63 16.29 -34.31
C LEU A 8 -13.57 15.46 -33.40
N LEU A 9 -13.54 14.15 -33.55
CA LEU A 9 -14.25 13.24 -32.66
C LEU A 9 -13.49 13.15 -31.34
N MET A 10 -13.90 13.92 -30.32
CA MET A 10 -13.41 13.73 -28.96
C MET A 10 -14.02 12.45 -28.38
N ALA A 11 -13.21 11.38 -28.31
CA ALA A 11 -13.56 10.19 -27.54
C ALA A 11 -13.45 10.54 -26.04
N VAL A 12 -14.57 10.76 -25.38
CA VAL A 12 -14.64 10.85 -23.92
C VAL A 12 -14.48 9.43 -23.38
N VAL A 13 -13.28 9.09 -22.93
CA VAL A 13 -13.05 7.87 -22.16
C VAL A 13 -13.62 8.08 -20.77
N ALA A 14 -14.83 7.56 -20.53
CA ALA A 14 -15.40 7.53 -19.19
C ALA A 14 -14.56 6.57 -18.33
N GLN A 15 -13.76 7.11 -17.42
CA GLN A 15 -13.10 6.31 -16.38
C GLN A 15 -14.16 5.90 -15.37
N THR A 16 -14.60 4.65 -15.42
CA THR A 16 -15.45 4.08 -14.38
C THR A 16 -14.60 3.73 -13.17
N SER A 17 -14.66 4.56 -12.13
CA SER A 17 -14.07 4.24 -10.82
C SER A 17 -14.95 3.22 -10.11
N PHE A 18 -14.50 1.96 -10.02
CA PHE A 18 -15.11 0.98 -9.14
C PHE A 18 -14.46 1.10 -7.76
N ALA A 19 -15.18 1.64 -6.79
CA ALA A 19 -14.76 1.55 -5.40
C ALA A 19 -14.98 0.10 -4.92
N GLN A 20 -13.90 -0.59 -4.62
CA GLN A 20 -13.98 -1.90 -3.96
C GLN A 20 -14.55 -1.72 -2.56
N THR A 21 -15.55 -2.51 -2.18
CA THR A 21 -16.05 -2.55 -0.82
C THR A 21 -15.18 -3.51 0.00
N LEU A 22 -14.85 -3.13 1.24
CA LEU A 22 -14.03 -3.95 2.13
C LEU A 22 -14.63 -5.36 2.32
N GLU A 23 -15.94 -5.49 2.37
CA GLU A 23 -16.65 -6.76 2.58
C GLU A 23 -16.44 -7.79 1.46
N LYS A 24 -15.90 -7.37 0.31
CA LYS A 24 -15.58 -8.25 -0.83
C LYS A 24 -14.11 -8.64 -0.91
N MET A 25 -13.31 -8.17 0.01
CA MET A 25 -11.91 -8.53 0.12
C MET A 25 -11.75 -9.83 0.92
N GLN A 26 -10.57 -10.40 0.94
CA GLN A 26 -10.27 -11.65 1.62
C GLN A 26 -8.92 -11.58 2.33
N TRP A 27 -8.72 -12.47 3.30
CA TRP A 27 -7.49 -12.57 4.04
C TRP A 27 -6.48 -13.53 3.40
N PHE A 28 -5.23 -13.14 3.44
CA PHE A 28 -4.06 -13.99 3.45
C PHE A 28 -3.39 -13.78 4.79
N ASN A 29 -3.17 -14.85 5.56
CA ASN A 29 -2.74 -14.79 6.96
C ASN A 29 -3.72 -13.98 7.84
N GLU A 30 -4.95 -14.46 7.96
CA GLU A 30 -5.99 -13.81 8.75
C GLU A 30 -5.59 -13.63 10.22
N PRO A 31 -5.64 -12.40 10.80
CA PRO A 31 -5.34 -12.19 12.19
C PRO A 31 -6.46 -12.71 13.10
N GLU A 32 -6.14 -13.05 14.35
CA GLU A 32 -7.12 -13.59 15.31
C GLU A 32 -8.25 -12.62 15.63
N GLN A 33 -8.00 -11.33 15.59
CA GLN A 33 -8.96 -10.29 15.95
C GLN A 33 -8.96 -9.18 14.90
N TRP A 34 -10.11 -8.99 14.28
CA TRP A 34 -10.33 -7.89 13.34
C TRP A 34 -11.82 -7.57 13.22
N GLU A 35 -12.13 -6.39 12.76
CA GLU A 35 -13.50 -5.96 12.45
C GLU A 35 -13.53 -4.97 11.28
N ILE A 36 -14.64 -4.93 10.57
CA ILE A 36 -14.96 -3.88 9.61
C ILE A 36 -16.15 -3.09 10.15
N LYS A 37 -15.94 -1.81 10.37
CA LYS A 37 -16.97 -0.88 10.82
C LYS A 37 -16.80 0.47 10.14
N ASP A 38 -17.89 1.03 9.64
CA ASP A 38 -17.91 2.37 8.99
C ASP A 38 -16.83 2.53 7.91
N LYS A 39 -16.65 1.52 7.05
CA LYS A 39 -15.63 1.44 5.99
C LYS A 39 -14.18 1.49 6.52
N THR A 40 -13.97 1.13 7.77
CA THR A 40 -12.67 1.02 8.39
C THR A 40 -12.42 -0.44 8.77
N LEU A 41 -11.29 -0.98 8.34
CA LEU A 41 -10.76 -2.24 8.83
C LEU A 41 -9.88 -1.96 10.04
N SER A 42 -10.18 -2.58 11.16
CA SER A 42 -9.36 -2.58 12.38
C SER A 42 -8.89 -3.99 12.67
N MET A 43 -7.63 -4.17 13.05
CA MET A 43 -7.08 -5.48 13.39
C MET A 43 -5.97 -5.37 14.43
N PHE A 44 -5.79 -6.46 15.19
CA PHE A 44 -4.58 -6.69 15.96
C PHE A 44 -3.61 -7.50 15.11
N VAL A 45 -2.42 -6.93 14.88
CA VAL A 45 -1.40 -7.56 14.06
C VAL A 45 -0.81 -8.76 14.80
N THR A 46 -0.60 -9.87 14.11
CA THR A 46 0.08 -11.05 14.64
C THR A 46 1.51 -10.69 15.03
N PRO A 47 1.91 -10.88 16.31
CA PRO A 47 3.27 -10.57 16.74
C PRO A 47 4.34 -11.33 15.95
N GLN A 48 5.47 -10.67 15.69
CA GLN A 48 6.64 -11.23 15.00
C GLN A 48 6.38 -11.66 13.55
N SER A 49 5.28 -11.23 12.94
CA SER A 49 4.97 -11.48 11.55
C SER A 49 5.51 -10.38 10.62
N ASP A 50 5.92 -10.73 9.41
CA ASP A 50 6.44 -9.79 8.42
C ASP A 50 6.29 -10.31 6.99
N TYR A 51 6.70 -9.47 6.03
CA TYR A 51 7.02 -9.80 4.64
C TYR A 51 8.44 -9.35 4.35
N TRP A 52 9.38 -10.30 4.33
CA TRP A 52 10.79 -10.03 4.11
C TRP A 52 11.48 -11.22 3.44
N ARG A 53 12.45 -10.96 2.57
CA ARG A 53 13.23 -12.01 1.92
C ARG A 53 14.72 -11.72 1.92
N ILE A 54 15.47 -12.56 2.60
CA ILE A 54 16.92 -12.81 2.52
C ILE A 54 17.79 -11.62 2.90
N SER A 55 17.73 -10.50 2.16
CA SER A 55 18.65 -9.37 2.33
C SER A 55 18.75 -8.89 3.77
N HIS A 56 19.91 -8.38 4.16
CA HIS A 56 20.23 -7.77 5.43
C HIS A 56 20.21 -8.73 6.63
N TYR A 57 19.17 -9.55 6.81
CA TYR A 57 19.00 -10.43 7.98
C TYR A 57 19.14 -11.93 7.67
N GLY A 58 19.13 -12.33 6.42
CA GLY A 58 19.30 -13.72 6.00
C GLY A 58 18.06 -14.61 6.17
N PHE A 59 16.92 -14.09 6.65
CA PHE A 59 15.68 -14.84 6.81
C PHE A 59 14.66 -14.56 5.71
N THR A 60 13.66 -15.44 5.62
CA THR A 60 12.47 -15.25 4.77
C THR A 60 11.23 -15.43 5.62
N VAL A 61 10.34 -14.43 5.58
CA VAL A 61 9.06 -14.42 6.30
C VAL A 61 7.97 -13.95 5.34
N ASP A 62 6.78 -14.56 5.41
CA ASP A 62 5.64 -14.29 4.52
C ASP A 62 4.32 -14.57 5.26
N ASP A 63 4.19 -14.08 6.50
CA ASP A 63 3.15 -14.48 7.44
C ASP A 63 2.38 -13.34 8.09
N ALA A 64 2.65 -12.08 7.74
CA ALA A 64 1.89 -10.95 8.26
C ALA A 64 0.45 -10.92 7.70
N PRO A 65 -0.51 -10.36 8.44
CA PRO A 65 -1.87 -10.21 7.96
C PRO A 65 -1.96 -9.36 6.68
N PHE A 66 -2.66 -9.88 5.67
CA PHE A 66 -2.86 -9.19 4.40
C PHE A 66 -4.29 -9.30 3.92
N TYR A 67 -5.03 -8.21 4.01
CA TYR A 67 -6.41 -8.10 3.52
C TYR A 67 -6.40 -7.57 2.10
N TYR A 68 -6.85 -8.36 1.12
CA TYR A 68 -6.59 -8.07 -0.28
C TYR A 68 -7.77 -8.33 -1.21
N SER A 69 -7.66 -7.75 -2.39
CA SER A 69 -8.45 -8.05 -3.58
C SER A 69 -7.54 -8.22 -4.79
N VAL A 70 -7.97 -8.99 -5.78
CA VAL A 70 -7.21 -9.21 -7.01
C VAL A 70 -7.66 -8.24 -8.08
N TYR A 71 -6.71 -7.52 -8.66
CA TYR A 71 -6.93 -6.58 -9.75
C TYR A 71 -6.02 -6.85 -10.93
N GLY A 72 -6.55 -6.66 -12.13
CA GLY A 72 -5.79 -6.68 -13.39
C GLY A 72 -5.75 -5.30 -14.04
N GLY A 73 -4.85 -5.13 -15.03
CA GLY A 73 -4.75 -3.89 -15.80
C GLY A 73 -4.25 -2.69 -15.00
N GLU A 74 -4.63 -1.49 -15.43
CA GLU A 74 -4.30 -0.24 -14.76
C GLU A 74 -5.28 0.05 -13.62
N PHE A 75 -4.76 0.51 -12.49
CA PHE A 75 -5.57 0.89 -11.33
C PHE A 75 -4.88 1.93 -10.45
N GLU A 76 -5.66 2.56 -9.61
CA GLU A 76 -5.21 3.37 -8.49
C GLU A 76 -5.79 2.79 -7.19
N ALA A 77 -4.92 2.55 -6.20
CA ALA A 77 -5.29 2.17 -4.85
C ALA A 77 -4.88 3.26 -3.88
N LYS A 78 -5.76 3.62 -2.94
CA LYS A 78 -5.48 4.62 -1.92
C LYS A 78 -6.05 4.17 -0.59
N VAL A 79 -5.24 4.25 0.46
CA VAL A 79 -5.63 3.88 1.82
C VAL A 79 -5.17 4.91 2.83
N LYS A 80 -6.00 5.15 3.85
CA LYS A 80 -5.63 5.90 5.05
C LYS A 80 -5.25 4.91 6.13
N ILE A 81 -4.09 5.12 6.74
CA ILE A 81 -3.55 4.24 7.77
C ILE A 81 -3.37 5.02 9.06
N THR A 82 -3.84 4.42 10.15
CA THR A 82 -3.56 4.80 11.53
C THR A 82 -3.05 3.56 12.25
N GLY A 83 -2.23 3.72 13.27
CA GLY A 83 -1.74 2.58 14.05
C GLY A 83 -1.21 3.03 15.40
N ASP A 84 -1.15 2.08 16.33
CA ASP A 84 -0.52 2.21 17.65
C ASP A 84 0.78 1.40 17.60
N TYR A 85 1.86 2.07 17.21
CA TYR A 85 3.18 1.48 17.00
C TYR A 85 3.99 1.57 18.30
N LYS A 86 4.48 0.44 18.80
CA LYS A 86 5.17 0.33 20.09
C LYS A 86 6.50 -0.39 19.99
N GLU A 87 6.52 -1.46 19.23
CA GLU A 87 7.68 -2.32 19.11
C GLU A 87 8.48 -2.00 17.84
N ARG A 88 9.76 -2.35 17.88
CA ARG A 88 10.63 -2.18 16.73
C ARG A 88 10.11 -3.00 15.55
N PHE A 89 10.01 -2.35 14.39
CA PHE A 89 9.45 -2.87 13.14
C PHE A 89 7.92 -3.01 13.11
N ASP A 90 7.20 -2.50 14.11
CA ASP A 90 5.75 -2.31 13.95
C ASP A 90 5.48 -1.51 12.69
N GLN A 91 4.65 -2.05 11.80
CA GLN A 91 4.42 -1.45 10.49
C GLN A 91 2.99 -1.67 10.00
N ALA A 92 2.50 -0.73 9.21
CA ALA A 92 1.25 -0.88 8.48
C ALA A 92 1.32 -0.12 7.16
N GLY A 93 0.73 -0.70 6.12
CA GLY A 93 0.91 -0.15 4.79
C GLY A 93 -0.06 -0.67 3.74
N LEU A 94 0.24 -0.30 2.51
CA LEU A 94 -0.35 -0.82 1.29
C LEU A 94 0.66 -1.74 0.60
N MET A 95 0.20 -2.93 0.21
CA MET A 95 1.04 -3.87 -0.53
C MET A 95 0.41 -4.17 -1.90
N LEU A 96 1.23 -4.17 -2.93
CA LEU A 96 0.94 -4.76 -4.23
C LEU A 96 1.79 -6.01 -4.37
N ARG A 97 1.13 -7.16 -4.54
CA ARG A 97 1.78 -8.46 -4.53
C ARG A 97 1.40 -9.29 -5.74
N ILE A 98 2.37 -9.87 -6.41
CA ILE A 98 2.19 -10.88 -7.46
C ILE A 98 2.30 -12.26 -6.81
N ASP A 99 3.39 -12.49 -6.07
CA ASP A 99 3.68 -13.73 -5.35
C ASP A 99 4.61 -13.46 -4.16
N HIS A 100 5.12 -14.51 -3.52
CA HIS A 100 6.01 -14.42 -2.36
C HIS A 100 7.40 -13.87 -2.68
N GLU A 101 7.80 -13.80 -3.95
CA GLU A 101 9.09 -13.26 -4.40
C GLU A 101 8.98 -11.88 -5.06
N ASN A 102 7.75 -11.45 -5.39
CA ASN A 102 7.51 -10.24 -6.16
C ASN A 102 6.40 -9.40 -5.54
N TYR A 103 6.78 -8.41 -4.76
CA TYR A 103 5.84 -7.47 -4.13
C TYR A 103 6.50 -6.11 -3.83
N ILE A 104 5.66 -5.11 -3.64
CA ILE A 104 6.03 -3.79 -3.13
C ILE A 104 5.14 -3.53 -1.93
N LYS A 105 5.71 -3.21 -0.77
CA LYS A 105 4.98 -2.69 0.39
C LYS A 105 5.45 -1.28 0.71
N ALA A 106 4.52 -0.39 1.02
CA ALA A 106 4.80 0.99 1.39
C ALA A 106 3.92 1.41 2.56
N GLY A 107 4.49 2.07 3.57
CA GLY A 107 3.77 2.41 4.79
C GLY A 107 4.51 3.22 5.79
N ILE A 108 4.02 3.13 7.02
CA ILE A 108 4.70 3.59 8.21
C ILE A 108 5.41 2.40 8.85
N GLU A 109 6.60 2.64 9.36
CA GLU A 109 7.38 1.67 10.11
C GLU A 109 8.04 2.34 11.32
N PHE A 110 7.93 1.71 12.48
CA PHE A 110 8.51 2.22 13.72
C PHE A 110 9.84 1.54 13.99
N VAL A 111 10.93 2.30 13.95
CA VAL A 111 12.28 1.79 14.15
C VAL A 111 13.04 2.70 15.10
N ASP A 112 13.61 2.12 16.16
CA ASP A 112 14.45 2.81 17.14
C ASP A 112 13.82 4.10 17.71
N GLY A 113 12.52 4.03 18.05
CA GLY A 113 11.77 5.14 18.61
C GLY A 113 11.34 6.21 17.61
N LYS A 114 11.50 5.97 16.32
CA LYS A 114 11.17 6.92 15.25
C LYS A 114 10.18 6.34 14.26
N PHE A 115 9.30 7.20 13.76
CA PHE A 115 8.42 6.87 12.65
C PHE A 115 9.14 7.10 11.32
N ASN A 116 9.06 6.12 10.46
CA ASN A 116 9.64 6.17 9.13
C ASN A 116 8.56 5.94 8.07
N LEU A 117 8.63 6.69 6.98
CA LEU A 117 7.99 6.30 5.74
C LEU A 117 8.87 5.23 5.12
N SER A 118 8.33 4.03 5.01
CA SER A 118 9.07 2.84 4.56
C SER A 118 8.52 2.35 3.23
N THR A 119 9.41 1.96 2.34
CA THR A 119 9.07 1.23 1.12
C THR A 119 10.02 0.06 0.98
N VAL A 120 9.45 -1.13 0.78
CA VAL A 120 10.20 -2.35 0.46
C VAL A 120 9.79 -2.83 -0.91
N VAL A 121 10.75 -2.95 -1.80
CA VAL A 121 10.60 -3.59 -3.11
C VAL A 121 11.25 -4.97 -3.03
N THR A 122 10.46 -6.01 -3.28
CA THR A 122 10.96 -7.38 -3.30
C THR A 122 10.91 -7.93 -4.72
N HIS A 123 12.07 -8.31 -5.22
CA HIS A 123 12.25 -9.15 -6.40
C HIS A 123 13.30 -10.20 -6.08
N LYS A 124 12.86 -11.39 -5.66
CA LYS A 124 13.68 -12.47 -5.06
C LYS A 124 14.28 -12.10 -3.70
N THR A 125 14.81 -10.90 -3.56
CA THR A 125 15.34 -10.34 -2.31
C THR A 125 14.69 -9.00 -2.03
N SER A 126 14.55 -8.63 -0.75
CA SER A 126 13.95 -7.37 -0.34
C SER A 126 14.96 -6.22 -0.38
N ASP A 127 14.54 -5.08 -0.90
CA ASP A 127 15.28 -3.80 -0.88
C ASP A 127 14.46 -2.78 -0.09
N TRP A 128 15.06 -2.21 0.95
CA TRP A 128 14.40 -1.36 1.93
C TRP A 128 14.88 0.08 1.85
N SER A 129 13.94 0.99 1.71
CA SER A 129 14.18 2.43 1.67
C SER A 129 13.30 3.14 2.70
N VAL A 130 13.89 4.07 3.46
CA VAL A 130 13.19 4.81 4.52
C VAL A 130 13.47 6.30 4.50
N ILE A 131 12.48 7.07 4.94
CA ILE A 131 12.60 8.49 5.27
C ILE A 131 12.08 8.66 6.68
N THR A 132 12.95 9.05 7.61
CA THR A 132 12.58 9.32 9.00
C THR A 132 11.74 10.60 9.08
N LEU A 133 10.63 10.53 9.80
CA LEU A 133 9.78 11.68 10.08
C LEU A 133 10.32 12.44 11.29
N ASP A 134 10.38 13.76 11.21
CA ASP A 134 10.78 14.62 12.34
C ASP A 134 9.82 14.54 13.54
N LYS A 135 8.56 14.24 13.26
CA LYS A 135 7.49 14.14 14.27
C LYS A 135 6.53 13.01 13.94
N PRO A 136 5.94 12.37 14.96
CA PRO A 136 4.83 11.46 14.76
C PRO A 136 3.67 12.10 14.01
N VAL A 137 3.01 11.33 13.16
CA VAL A 137 1.81 11.76 12.44
C VAL A 137 0.62 10.90 12.87
N PRO A 138 -0.58 11.48 13.03
CA PRO A 138 -1.74 10.72 13.50
C PRO A 138 -2.25 9.73 12.45
N TYR A 139 -1.93 9.94 11.20
CA TYR A 139 -2.25 9.05 10.08
C TYR A 139 -1.39 9.40 8.87
N ILE A 140 -1.30 8.46 7.96
CA ILE A 140 -0.76 8.69 6.60
C ILE A 140 -1.79 8.28 5.56
N TRP A 141 -1.67 8.88 4.37
CA TRP A 141 -2.30 8.37 3.17
C TRP A 141 -1.23 7.72 2.29
N ILE A 142 -1.53 6.52 1.79
CA ILE A 142 -0.69 5.86 0.79
C ILE A 142 -1.51 5.73 -0.48
N LYS A 143 -0.86 6.01 -1.59
CA LYS A 143 -1.41 5.83 -2.92
C LYS A 143 -0.46 4.98 -3.73
N ALA A 144 -0.99 3.99 -4.41
CA ALA A 144 -0.28 3.22 -5.42
C ALA A 144 -1.02 3.32 -6.76
N VAL A 145 -0.26 3.48 -7.83
CA VAL A 145 -0.79 3.56 -9.19
C VAL A 145 -0.06 2.54 -10.04
N ARG A 146 -0.82 1.65 -10.69
CA ARG A 146 -0.28 0.76 -11.71
C ARG A 146 -0.65 1.26 -13.08
N ARG A 147 0.34 1.47 -13.94
CA ARG A 147 0.18 1.83 -15.34
C ARG A 147 1.09 0.97 -16.19
N LEU A 148 0.51 0.29 -17.18
CA LEU A 148 1.24 -0.66 -18.03
C LEU A 148 1.98 -1.71 -17.17
N ASP A 149 3.29 -1.73 -17.23
CA ASP A 149 4.21 -2.62 -16.52
C ASP A 149 4.89 -1.97 -15.30
N ALA A 150 4.53 -0.71 -14.98
CA ALA A 150 5.11 0.06 -13.89
C ALA A 150 4.15 0.23 -12.71
N VAL A 151 4.73 0.29 -11.51
CA VAL A 151 4.05 0.68 -10.27
C VAL A 151 4.72 1.91 -9.69
N GLU A 152 3.92 2.93 -9.43
CA GLU A 152 4.33 4.13 -8.69
C GLU A 152 3.64 4.10 -7.32
N SER A 153 4.40 4.24 -6.23
CA SER A 153 3.86 4.45 -4.89
C SER A 153 4.21 5.86 -4.41
N SER A 154 3.26 6.53 -3.79
CA SER A 154 3.47 7.86 -3.22
C SER A 154 2.78 7.97 -1.86
N ILE A 155 3.41 8.70 -0.95
CA ILE A 155 2.87 9.03 0.36
C ILE A 155 2.73 10.55 0.42
N PRO A 156 1.54 11.10 0.10
CA PRO A 156 1.30 12.52 0.22
C PRO A 156 1.27 12.91 1.69
N LEU A 157 2.31 13.56 2.17
CA LEU A 157 2.36 14.19 3.48
C LEU A 157 1.45 15.43 3.43
N MET A 158 0.24 15.35 4.00
CA MET A 158 -0.54 16.53 4.30
C MET A 158 0.03 17.20 5.56
N ILE A 159 1.05 18.02 5.38
CA ILE A 159 1.49 18.97 6.42
C ILE A 159 0.44 20.09 6.42
N ARG A 160 -0.51 20.04 7.35
CA ARG A 160 -1.28 21.23 7.67
C ARG A 160 -0.31 22.24 8.27
N ARG A 161 -0.02 23.33 7.55
CA ARG A 161 0.53 24.55 8.18
C ARG A 161 -0.53 25.03 9.17
N ILE A 162 -0.17 25.03 10.44
CA ILE A 162 -0.90 25.69 11.52
C ILE A 162 -0.64 27.18 11.38
#